data_e0c61fa174ecfef8cd03102ebc84a225
#
_entry.id   e0c61fa174ecfef8cd03102ebc84a225
#
_cell.length_a   1.000
_cell.length_b   1.000
_cell.length_c   1.000
_cell.angle_alpha   90.00
_cell.angle_beta   90.00
_cell.angle_gamma   90.00
#
_symmetry.space_group_name_H-M   'P 1'
#
loop_
_entity.id
_entity.type
_entity.pdbx_description
1 polymer ?
#
loop_
_entity_poly.entity_id
_entity_poly.type
_entity_poly.pdbx_seq_one_letter_code
_entity_poly.pdbx_strand_id
1 'polypeptide(L)'
;MIYKPINIAEPLDIKSLFCLYMQHFVEGYTFSGEIHDFWECVYVIDGEVCVSSDERMYYLGKGDIIFHKPQEFHKFHIENPAGATLLDFSFTLEGDFAEQMEEKVCHLTKEQNAIMLMFITYLKGEFNAHPETKTKYYFYNALPLFEHDPVILRTIRLYILQLILSLSKNEIPIKTVETNETALLKKALEEMNSCVETSLSITELAKKLNLSLSGLKRLFKKHTGTSVYKYYLAIKTRTATTMLRSGMTVSEVANKLGFSSPAYFSATYKREAGKNPSEEII
;
A
#
# COMPACT_ATOMS: atom_id res chain seq x y z
N MET A 1 14.49 38.93 -28.04
CA MET A 1 14.15 37.50 -27.85
C MET A 1 12.89 37.50 -26.96
N ILE A 2 11.75 36.91 -27.39
CA ILE A 2 10.51 36.87 -26.59
C ILE A 2 10.45 35.49 -25.93
N TYR A 3 10.57 35.45 -24.64
CA TYR A 3 10.40 34.20 -23.88
C TYR A 3 8.90 33.94 -23.66
N LYS A 4 8.42 32.78 -24.08
CA LYS A 4 7.04 32.33 -23.78
C LYS A 4 7.10 31.37 -22.60
N PRO A 5 6.29 31.55 -21.56
CA PRO A 5 6.22 30.61 -20.45
C PRO A 5 5.63 29.27 -20.93
N ILE A 6 6.16 28.18 -20.43
CA ILE A 6 5.55 26.84 -20.55
C ILE A 6 4.95 26.53 -19.19
N ASN A 7 3.64 26.36 -19.13
CA ASN A 7 2.96 25.98 -17.90
C ASN A 7 3.21 24.49 -17.63
N ILE A 8 3.65 24.20 -16.43
CA ILE A 8 3.81 22.83 -15.95
C ILE A 8 2.50 22.48 -15.21
N ALA A 9 1.73 21.55 -15.74
CA ALA A 9 0.63 20.97 -14.99
C ALA A 9 1.19 20.22 -13.78
N GLU A 10 0.50 20.25 -12.67
CA GLU A 10 0.86 19.47 -11.47
C GLU A 10 -0.01 18.20 -11.41
N PRO A 11 0.31 17.14 -12.20
CA PRO A 11 -0.47 15.91 -12.20
C PRO A 11 -0.14 15.01 -11.02
N LEU A 12 0.74 15.44 -10.11
CA LEU A 12 1.29 14.66 -9.02
C LEU A 12 1.50 15.53 -7.78
N ASP A 13 0.83 15.20 -6.68
CA ASP A 13 1.03 15.87 -5.40
C ASP A 13 1.06 14.88 -4.23
N ILE A 14 1.86 15.23 -3.20
CA ILE A 14 1.95 14.55 -1.91
C ILE A 14 1.64 15.58 -0.83
N LYS A 15 0.50 15.45 -0.17
CA LYS A 15 0.06 16.40 0.87
C LYS A 15 0.42 15.95 2.28
N SER A 16 0.51 14.64 2.50
CA SER A 16 0.75 14.09 3.83
C SER A 16 1.75 12.95 3.78
N LEU A 17 2.54 12.84 4.83
CA LEU A 17 3.42 11.71 5.13
C LEU A 17 2.90 11.05 6.41
N PHE A 18 2.90 9.71 6.48
CA PHE A 18 2.35 8.96 7.64
C PHE A 18 3.42 8.20 8.38
N CYS A 19 4.36 7.60 7.65
CA CYS A 19 5.43 6.80 8.18
C CYS A 19 6.74 7.06 7.43
N LEU A 20 7.85 6.97 8.15
CA LEU A 20 9.20 6.95 7.59
C LEU A 20 10.11 6.24 8.56
N TYR A 21 10.66 5.09 8.16
CA TYR A 21 11.68 4.41 8.93
C TYR A 21 12.69 3.70 8.04
N MET A 22 13.87 3.47 8.59
CA MET A 22 14.93 2.66 7.99
C MET A 22 15.43 1.68 9.04
N GLN A 23 15.14 0.39 8.85
CA GLN A 23 15.37 -0.64 9.87
C GLN A 23 15.94 -1.91 9.28
N HIS A 24 16.80 -2.57 10.07
CA HIS A 24 17.23 -3.93 9.80
C HIS A 24 16.34 -4.93 10.56
N PHE A 25 15.81 -5.89 9.82
CA PHE A 25 15.00 -6.99 10.33
C PHE A 25 15.80 -8.28 10.25
N VAL A 26 15.81 -9.04 11.33
CA VAL A 26 16.55 -10.31 11.42
C VAL A 26 15.74 -11.48 10.85
N GLU A 27 16.40 -12.60 10.57
CA GLU A 27 15.75 -13.85 10.18
C GLU A 27 14.61 -14.23 11.14
N GLY A 28 13.52 -14.76 10.61
CA GLY A 28 12.33 -15.16 11.35
C GLY A 28 11.38 -14.02 11.72
N TYR A 29 11.76 -12.74 11.47
CA TYR A 29 10.84 -11.63 11.69
C TYR A 29 9.63 -11.75 10.76
N THR A 30 8.45 -11.52 11.31
CA THR A 30 7.20 -11.51 10.57
C THR A 30 6.37 -10.30 10.96
N PHE A 31 6.08 -9.45 9.99
CA PHE A 31 5.05 -8.43 10.09
C PHE A 31 3.72 -9.06 9.71
N SER A 32 2.75 -9.05 10.63
CA SER A 32 1.47 -9.75 10.47
C SER A 32 0.56 -9.12 9.41
N GLY A 33 0.88 -7.91 8.98
CA GLY A 33 0.20 -7.16 7.94
C GLY A 33 -0.81 -6.15 8.46
N GLU A 34 -1.11 -5.19 7.58
CA GLU A 34 -2.06 -4.12 7.81
C GLU A 34 -2.82 -3.72 6.53
N ILE A 35 -3.84 -2.91 6.70
CA ILE A 35 -4.59 -2.21 5.64
C ILE A 35 -4.77 -0.77 6.09
N HIS A 36 -4.45 0.17 5.23
CA HIS A 36 -4.63 1.60 5.47
C HIS A 36 -5.10 2.32 4.20
N ASP A 37 -5.45 3.60 4.28
CA ASP A 37 -6.04 4.38 3.18
C ASP A 37 -5.03 5.33 2.49
N PHE A 38 -3.75 5.08 2.65
CA PHE A 38 -2.66 5.82 2.03
C PHE A 38 -1.69 4.87 1.30
N TRP A 39 -0.81 5.43 0.49
CA TRP A 39 0.25 4.72 -0.20
C TRP A 39 1.40 4.40 0.75
N GLU A 40 1.98 3.22 0.59
CA GLU A 40 3.21 2.83 1.27
C GLU A 40 4.23 2.32 0.25
N CYS A 41 5.48 2.63 0.48
CA CYS A 41 6.59 2.19 -0.34
C CYS A 41 7.63 1.50 0.51
N VAL A 42 7.99 0.28 0.13
CA VAL A 42 9.10 -0.48 0.73
C VAL A 42 10.22 -0.63 -0.29
N TYR A 43 11.42 -0.16 0.07
CA TYR A 43 12.64 -0.31 -0.71
C TYR A 43 13.64 -1.18 0.05
N VAL A 44 14.23 -2.17 -0.62
CA VAL A 44 15.23 -3.07 -0.04
C VAL A 44 16.62 -2.47 -0.19
N ILE A 45 17.16 -1.95 0.92
CA ILE A 45 18.51 -1.37 0.96
C ILE A 45 19.56 -2.48 0.90
N ASP A 46 19.33 -3.59 1.62
CA ASP A 46 20.23 -4.76 1.66
C ASP A 46 19.47 -5.99 2.15
N GLY A 47 19.94 -7.18 1.75
CA GLY A 47 19.31 -8.45 2.09
C GLY A 47 18.12 -8.80 1.20
N GLU A 48 17.23 -9.64 1.71
CA GLU A 48 16.05 -10.16 0.99
C GLU A 48 14.84 -10.23 1.90
N VAL A 49 13.67 -9.92 1.35
CA VAL A 49 12.38 -9.95 2.06
C VAL A 49 11.30 -10.61 1.20
N CYS A 50 10.47 -11.43 1.81
CA CYS A 50 9.26 -11.94 1.17
C CYS A 50 8.09 -11.03 1.54
N VAL A 51 7.50 -10.38 0.53
CA VAL A 51 6.37 -9.45 0.68
C VAL A 51 5.12 -10.08 0.07
N SER A 52 4.01 -9.96 0.77
CA SER A 52 2.68 -10.31 0.23
C SER A 52 1.85 -9.03 0.11
N SER A 53 1.24 -8.87 -1.06
CA SER A 53 0.41 -7.74 -1.47
C SER A 53 -0.88 -8.31 -2.02
N ASP A 54 -1.96 -8.23 -1.25
CA ASP A 54 -3.21 -8.95 -1.51
C ASP A 54 -2.95 -10.45 -1.81
N GLU A 55 -3.26 -10.92 -3.04
CA GLU A 55 -3.06 -12.31 -3.48
C GLU A 55 -1.66 -12.62 -3.99
N ARG A 56 -0.81 -11.60 -4.11
CA ARG A 56 0.51 -11.73 -4.74
C ARG A 56 1.60 -11.88 -3.70
N MET A 57 2.62 -12.63 -4.05
CA MET A 57 3.85 -12.75 -3.28
C MET A 57 5.05 -12.40 -4.14
N TYR A 58 6.01 -11.71 -3.53
CA TYR A 58 7.25 -11.30 -4.16
C TYR A 58 8.43 -11.60 -3.25
N TYR A 59 9.51 -12.11 -3.82
CA TYR A 59 10.82 -12.08 -3.17
C TYR A 59 11.58 -10.86 -3.69
N LEU A 60 11.82 -9.93 -2.79
CA LEU A 60 12.48 -8.67 -3.09
C LEU A 60 13.89 -8.72 -2.51
N GLY A 61 14.87 -8.38 -3.34
CA GLY A 61 16.26 -8.25 -2.98
C GLY A 61 16.73 -6.80 -3.03
N LYS A 62 18.02 -6.61 -2.75
CA LYS A 62 18.65 -5.30 -2.78
C LYS A 62 18.39 -4.53 -4.08
N GLY A 63 17.89 -3.32 -3.96
CA GLY A 63 17.54 -2.45 -5.09
C GLY A 63 16.14 -2.63 -5.64
N ASP A 64 15.35 -3.53 -5.02
CA ASP A 64 13.95 -3.73 -5.37
C ASP A 64 13.05 -2.79 -4.57
N ILE A 65 11.94 -2.41 -5.18
CA ILE A 65 10.94 -1.52 -4.60
C ILE A 65 9.54 -2.06 -4.87
N ILE A 66 8.65 -1.90 -3.89
CA ILE A 66 7.22 -2.19 -4.01
C ILE A 66 6.41 -1.01 -3.49
N PHE A 67 5.29 -0.72 -4.17
CA PHE A 67 4.29 0.25 -3.72
C PHE A 67 3.00 -0.48 -3.37
N HIS A 68 2.53 -0.26 -2.15
CA HIS A 68 1.25 -0.72 -1.65
C HIS A 68 0.23 0.39 -1.81
N LYS A 69 -0.85 0.12 -2.55
CA LYS A 69 -1.91 1.10 -2.77
C LYS A 69 -2.85 1.20 -1.57
N PRO A 70 -3.62 2.29 -1.45
CA PRO A 70 -4.66 2.40 -0.44
C PRO A 70 -5.58 1.18 -0.41
N GLN A 71 -5.94 0.73 0.80
CA GLN A 71 -6.82 -0.41 1.04
C GLN A 71 -6.29 -1.77 0.54
N GLU A 72 -5.01 -1.88 0.25
CA GLU A 72 -4.34 -3.15 -0.05
C GLU A 72 -3.87 -3.78 1.26
N PHE A 73 -4.16 -5.07 1.46
CA PHE A 73 -3.54 -5.80 2.56
C PHE A 73 -2.11 -6.18 2.19
N HIS A 74 -1.17 -5.79 3.00
CA HIS A 74 0.24 -6.15 2.81
C HIS A 74 0.86 -6.64 4.11
N LYS A 75 1.83 -7.53 3.97
CA LYS A 75 2.64 -8.10 5.05
C LYS A 75 3.99 -8.53 4.50
N PHE A 76 4.96 -8.74 5.39
CA PHE A 76 6.25 -9.29 4.99
C PHE A 76 6.84 -10.22 6.06
N HIS A 77 7.78 -11.04 5.63
CA HIS A 77 8.58 -11.85 6.52
C HIS A 77 10.00 -12.02 5.97
N ILE A 78 10.94 -12.27 6.87
CA ILE A 78 12.36 -12.40 6.56
C ILE A 78 12.76 -13.87 6.70
N GLU A 79 13.16 -14.48 5.59
CA GLU A 79 13.68 -15.85 5.54
C GLU A 79 15.22 -15.88 5.42
N ASN A 80 15.80 -14.79 4.93
CA ASN A 80 17.25 -14.69 4.71
C ASN A 80 18.01 -14.67 6.05
N PRO A 81 19.00 -15.57 6.26
CA PRO A 81 19.81 -15.60 7.48
C PRO A 81 20.56 -14.30 7.80
N ALA A 82 20.92 -13.53 6.78
CA ALA A 82 21.54 -12.22 6.95
C ALA A 82 20.53 -11.11 7.30
N GLY A 83 19.23 -11.42 7.28
CA GLY A 83 18.18 -10.44 7.45
C GLY A 83 17.95 -9.55 6.22
N ALA A 84 17.21 -8.47 6.41
CA ALA A 84 17.02 -7.43 5.40
C ALA A 84 16.99 -6.04 6.04
N THR A 85 17.57 -5.07 5.36
CA THR A 85 17.46 -3.65 5.71
C THR A 85 16.50 -2.98 4.75
N LEU A 86 15.40 -2.45 5.30
CA LEU A 86 14.33 -1.83 4.53
C LEU A 86 14.28 -0.33 4.81
N LEU A 87 13.96 0.45 3.80
CA LEU A 87 13.44 1.82 3.93
C LEU A 87 11.96 1.77 3.60
N ASP A 88 11.14 2.22 4.53
CA ASP A 88 9.71 2.30 4.40
C ASP A 88 9.25 3.75 4.56
N PHE A 89 8.34 4.18 3.71
CA PHE A 89 7.72 5.50 3.80
C PHE A 89 6.31 5.47 3.21
N SER A 90 5.39 6.17 3.87
CA SER A 90 3.99 6.20 3.47
C SER A 90 3.47 7.63 3.32
N PHE A 91 2.56 7.83 2.34
CA PHE A 91 2.17 9.15 1.89
C PHE A 91 0.80 9.16 1.19
N THR A 92 0.16 10.34 1.10
CA THR A 92 -0.93 10.55 0.14
C THR A 92 -0.35 10.78 -1.25
N LEU A 93 -0.99 10.23 -2.28
CA LEU A 93 -0.67 10.51 -3.68
C LEU A 93 -1.93 10.96 -4.40
N GLU A 94 -1.89 12.16 -4.96
CA GLU A 94 -2.98 12.74 -5.73
C GLU A 94 -2.53 12.99 -7.17
N GLY A 95 -3.48 12.93 -8.11
CA GLY A 95 -3.26 13.18 -9.53
C GLY A 95 -3.18 11.91 -10.38
N ASP A 96 -3.01 12.13 -11.69
CA ASP A 96 -3.13 11.08 -12.73
C ASP A 96 -2.05 9.97 -12.63
N PHE A 97 -0.97 10.21 -11.89
CA PHE A 97 0.10 9.24 -11.67
C PHE A 97 -0.25 8.15 -10.65
N ALA A 98 -1.27 8.33 -9.83
CA ALA A 98 -1.65 7.36 -8.81
C ALA A 98 -1.99 5.99 -9.42
N GLU A 99 -2.73 5.97 -10.53
CA GLU A 99 -3.08 4.75 -11.25
C GLU A 99 -1.84 4.02 -11.81
N GLN A 100 -0.82 4.76 -12.24
CA GLN A 100 0.41 4.19 -12.78
C GLN A 100 1.29 3.56 -11.69
N MET A 101 1.07 3.90 -10.44
CA MET A 101 1.78 3.32 -9.29
C MET A 101 1.09 2.08 -8.73
N GLU A 102 -0.14 1.76 -9.17
CA GLU A 102 -0.81 0.53 -8.77
C GLU A 102 -0.02 -0.69 -9.23
N GLU A 103 0.15 -1.65 -8.32
CA GLU A 103 0.90 -2.89 -8.56
C GLU A 103 2.37 -2.70 -8.98
N LYS A 104 2.95 -1.53 -8.67
CA LYS A 104 4.33 -1.22 -9.02
C LYS A 104 5.30 -2.00 -8.14
N VAL A 105 5.93 -3.01 -8.74
CA VAL A 105 7.00 -3.82 -8.13
C VAL A 105 8.11 -3.98 -9.15
N CYS A 106 9.28 -3.41 -8.88
CA CYS A 106 10.37 -3.45 -9.86
C CYS A 106 11.76 -3.36 -9.22
N HIS A 107 12.75 -3.81 -9.97
CA HIS A 107 14.15 -3.52 -9.69
C HIS A 107 14.50 -2.14 -10.23
N LEU A 108 15.11 -1.29 -9.41
CA LEU A 108 15.47 0.07 -9.81
C LEU A 108 16.67 0.07 -10.78
N THR A 109 16.57 0.89 -11.81
CA THR A 109 17.73 1.17 -12.71
C THR A 109 18.84 1.87 -11.95
N LYS A 110 20.01 2.01 -12.57
CA LYS A 110 21.15 2.74 -11.96
C LYS A 110 20.79 4.19 -11.61
N GLU A 111 20.05 4.85 -12.49
CA GLU A 111 19.61 6.24 -12.31
C GLU A 111 18.62 6.37 -11.16
N GLN A 112 17.66 5.45 -11.08
CA GLN A 112 16.67 5.39 -10.00
C GLN A 112 17.32 5.04 -8.66
N ASN A 113 18.25 4.10 -8.64
CA ASN A 113 19.06 3.78 -7.47
C ASN A 113 19.92 4.98 -6.99
N ALA A 114 20.39 5.82 -7.90
CA ALA A 114 21.09 7.05 -7.52
C ALA A 114 20.17 8.01 -6.74
N ILE A 115 18.91 8.16 -7.16
CA ILE A 115 17.91 8.95 -6.43
C ILE A 115 17.70 8.36 -5.01
N MET A 116 17.51 7.03 -4.91
CA MET A 116 17.35 6.36 -3.62
C MET A 116 18.58 6.51 -2.73
N LEU A 117 19.79 6.41 -3.29
CA LEU A 117 21.04 6.61 -2.53
C LEU A 117 21.16 8.03 -1.97
N MET A 118 20.80 9.04 -2.77
CA MET A 118 20.76 10.44 -2.32
C MET A 118 19.73 10.62 -1.21
N PHE A 119 18.53 10.05 -1.35
CA PHE A 119 17.50 10.10 -0.33
C PHE A 119 17.93 9.42 0.98
N ILE A 120 18.48 8.20 0.91
CA ILE A 120 18.99 7.46 2.07
C ILE A 120 20.14 8.23 2.74
N THR A 121 21.03 8.85 1.96
CA THR A 121 22.13 9.63 2.49
C THR A 121 21.63 10.86 3.24
N TYR A 122 20.63 11.55 2.69
CA TYR A 122 19.97 12.67 3.35
C TYR A 122 19.31 12.21 4.68
N LEU A 123 18.50 11.15 4.64
CA LEU A 123 17.85 10.62 5.84
C LEU A 123 18.84 10.19 6.92
N LYS A 124 19.95 9.55 6.55
CA LYS A 124 21.02 9.20 7.51
C LYS A 124 21.64 10.43 8.16
N GLY A 125 21.78 11.52 7.42
CA GLY A 125 22.23 12.80 7.97
C GLY A 125 21.26 13.33 9.03
N GLU A 126 19.96 13.39 8.71
CA GLU A 126 18.93 13.86 9.61
C GLU A 126 18.79 12.95 10.85
N PHE A 127 18.77 11.61 10.67
CA PHE A 127 18.70 10.68 11.79
C PHE A 127 19.95 10.76 12.71
N ASN A 128 21.11 11.10 12.19
CA ASN A 128 22.28 11.31 13.02
C ASN A 128 22.26 12.65 13.77
N ALA A 129 21.64 13.68 13.19
CA ALA A 129 21.41 14.97 13.84
C ALA A 129 20.37 14.88 14.97
N HIS A 130 19.50 13.86 14.95
CA HIS A 130 18.45 13.58 15.92
C HIS A 130 18.73 12.27 16.66
N PRO A 131 19.63 12.23 17.67
CA PRO A 131 20.02 10.99 18.36
C PRO A 131 18.86 10.26 19.03
N GLU A 132 17.75 10.93 19.33
CA GLU A 132 16.50 10.36 19.81
C GLU A 132 15.88 9.37 18.81
N THR A 133 16.20 9.44 17.51
CA THR A 133 15.79 8.43 16.51
C THR A 133 16.34 7.04 16.81
N LYS A 134 17.40 6.95 17.62
CA LYS A 134 18.04 5.71 18.02
C LYS A 134 17.34 5.04 19.20
N THR A 135 16.32 5.65 19.78
CA THR A 135 15.55 5.04 20.87
C THR A 135 14.51 4.05 20.28
N LYS A 136 14.21 2.99 21.05
CA LYS A 136 13.31 1.90 20.64
C LYS A 136 11.92 2.36 20.14
N TYR A 137 11.51 3.57 20.49
CA TYR A 137 10.21 4.16 20.10
C TYR A 137 10.20 4.77 18.70
N TYR A 138 11.35 5.15 18.13
CA TYR A 138 11.45 5.81 16.83
C TYR A 138 11.91 4.88 15.70
N PHE A 139 12.16 3.61 16.00
CA PHE A 139 12.44 2.61 14.96
C PHE A 139 11.26 2.38 14.00
N TYR A 140 10.03 2.78 14.41
CA TYR A 140 8.82 2.54 13.66
C TYR A 140 8.30 3.77 12.91
N ASN A 141 8.69 4.98 13.27
CA ASN A 141 8.32 6.20 12.55
C ASN A 141 9.16 7.39 13.02
N ALA A 142 9.95 7.96 12.12
CA ALA A 142 10.77 9.13 12.42
C ALA A 142 10.06 10.48 12.17
N LEU A 143 8.91 10.49 11.47
CA LEU A 143 8.23 11.73 11.08
C LEU A 143 7.85 12.65 12.25
N PRO A 144 7.41 12.16 13.43
CA PRO A 144 7.12 13.02 14.57
C PRO A 144 8.29 13.92 15.01
N LEU A 145 9.54 13.48 14.77
CA LEU A 145 10.73 14.29 15.07
C LEU A 145 10.86 15.49 14.15
N PHE A 146 10.33 15.40 12.95
CA PHE A 146 10.41 16.40 11.89
C PHE A 146 9.15 17.24 11.76
N GLU A 147 8.11 17.00 12.60
CA GLU A 147 6.80 17.65 12.51
C GLU A 147 6.89 19.18 12.46
N HIS A 148 7.85 19.77 13.18
CA HIS A 148 8.06 21.21 13.22
C HIS A 148 9.17 21.71 12.28
N ASP A 149 9.76 20.83 11.46
CA ASP A 149 10.76 21.23 10.45
C ASP A 149 10.20 21.12 9.03
N PRO A 150 9.63 22.22 8.50
CA PRO A 150 9.05 22.22 7.17
C PRO A 150 10.08 22.02 6.05
N VAL A 151 11.38 22.25 6.30
CA VAL A 151 12.44 22.05 5.31
C VAL A 151 12.69 20.56 5.14
N ILE A 152 12.83 19.82 6.23
CA ILE A 152 13.03 18.37 6.21
C ILE A 152 11.82 17.70 5.54
N LEU A 153 10.59 18.00 5.97
CA LEU A 153 9.38 17.39 5.40
C LEU A 153 9.23 17.67 3.90
N ARG A 154 9.50 18.89 3.44
CA ARG A 154 9.48 19.24 2.02
C ARG A 154 10.58 18.56 1.22
N THR A 155 11.78 18.41 1.80
CA THR A 155 12.88 17.71 1.17
C THR A 155 12.56 16.22 0.99
N ILE A 156 12.00 15.57 2.01
CA ILE A 156 11.49 14.18 1.91
C ILE A 156 10.46 14.07 0.79
N ARG A 157 9.46 14.97 0.77
CA ARG A 157 8.45 15.03 -0.30
C ARG A 157 9.08 15.14 -1.69
N LEU A 158 10.07 15.98 -1.87
CA LEU A 158 10.75 16.16 -3.16
C LEU A 158 11.48 14.89 -3.62
N TYR A 159 12.14 14.16 -2.71
CA TYR A 159 12.77 12.88 -3.05
C TYR A 159 11.74 11.84 -3.49
N ILE A 160 10.60 11.74 -2.78
CA ILE A 160 9.52 10.80 -3.13
C ILE A 160 8.93 11.17 -4.49
N LEU A 161 8.64 12.44 -4.75
CA LEU A 161 8.13 12.90 -6.05
C LEU A 161 9.12 12.61 -7.19
N GLN A 162 10.42 12.89 -6.99
CA GLN A 162 11.45 12.60 -7.98
C GLN A 162 11.52 11.11 -8.28
N LEU A 163 11.46 10.25 -7.26
CA LEU A 163 11.42 8.80 -7.42
C LEU A 163 10.22 8.37 -8.25
N ILE A 164 9.00 8.78 -7.87
CA ILE A 164 7.77 8.42 -8.58
C ILE A 164 7.83 8.84 -10.06
N LEU A 165 8.24 10.07 -10.33
CA LEU A 165 8.41 10.57 -11.70
C LEU A 165 9.47 9.77 -12.49
N SER A 166 10.52 9.28 -11.84
CA SER A 166 11.52 8.45 -12.48
C SER A 166 11.01 7.06 -12.86
N LEU A 167 10.08 6.51 -12.07
CA LEU A 167 9.49 5.18 -12.27
C LEU A 167 8.47 5.15 -13.42
N SER A 168 8.01 6.29 -13.90
CA SER A 168 7.08 6.37 -15.06
C SER A 168 7.75 6.07 -16.40
N LYS A 169 9.09 6.02 -16.47
CA LYS A 169 9.83 5.94 -17.74
C LYS A 169 10.40 4.57 -18.07
N ASN A 170 10.99 3.89 -17.11
CA ASN A 170 11.66 2.61 -17.34
C ASN A 170 11.53 1.73 -16.08
N GLU A 171 11.19 0.47 -16.27
CA GLU A 171 11.03 -0.51 -15.19
C GLU A 171 11.65 -1.86 -15.56
N ILE A 172 12.16 -2.54 -14.56
CA ILE A 172 12.52 -3.96 -14.64
C ILE A 172 11.53 -4.70 -13.72
N PRO A 173 10.43 -5.25 -14.26
CA PRO A 173 9.37 -5.83 -13.44
C PRO A 173 9.87 -7.10 -12.72
N ILE A 174 9.45 -7.24 -11.48
CA ILE A 174 9.70 -8.44 -10.66
C ILE A 174 8.52 -9.39 -10.81
N LYS A 175 8.82 -10.67 -11.02
CA LYS A 175 7.79 -11.70 -11.17
C LYS A 175 7.19 -12.07 -9.83
N THR A 176 5.88 -12.30 -9.83
CA THR A 176 5.17 -12.89 -8.70
C THR A 176 5.59 -14.34 -8.48
N VAL A 177 5.58 -14.77 -7.22
CA VAL A 177 5.73 -16.18 -6.86
C VAL A 177 4.36 -16.84 -6.94
N GLU A 178 4.16 -17.71 -7.93
CA GLU A 178 2.93 -18.47 -8.06
C GLU A 178 3.03 -19.78 -7.30
N THR A 179 2.12 -19.96 -6.34
CA THR A 179 1.88 -21.23 -5.64
C THR A 179 0.42 -21.65 -5.86
N ASN A 180 0.10 -22.92 -5.60
CA ASN A 180 -1.30 -23.37 -5.64
C ASN A 180 -2.21 -22.55 -4.72
N GLU A 181 -1.70 -22.13 -3.55
CA GLU A 181 -2.46 -21.32 -2.58
C GLU A 181 -2.66 -19.89 -3.07
N THR A 182 -1.63 -19.23 -3.64
CA THR A 182 -1.77 -17.88 -4.21
C THR A 182 -2.69 -17.87 -5.42
N ALA A 183 -2.64 -18.90 -6.27
CA ALA A 183 -3.57 -19.06 -7.38
C ALA A 183 -5.02 -19.26 -6.91
N LEU A 184 -5.24 -20.01 -5.82
CA LEU A 184 -6.57 -20.16 -5.21
C LEU A 184 -7.06 -18.87 -4.58
N LEU A 185 -6.20 -18.14 -3.89
CA LEU A 185 -6.53 -16.82 -3.32
C LEU A 185 -6.91 -15.84 -4.43
N LYS A 186 -6.12 -15.75 -5.49
CA LYS A 186 -6.40 -14.91 -6.66
C LYS A 186 -7.80 -15.18 -7.22
N LYS A 187 -8.15 -16.45 -7.44
CA LYS A 187 -9.50 -16.84 -7.89
C LYS A 187 -10.59 -16.41 -6.90
N ALA A 188 -10.32 -16.54 -5.58
CA ALA A 188 -11.26 -16.10 -4.57
C ALA A 188 -11.52 -14.58 -4.65
N LEU A 189 -10.47 -13.79 -4.87
CA LEU A 189 -10.56 -12.34 -4.96
C LEU A 189 -11.21 -11.88 -6.28
N GLU A 190 -10.94 -12.56 -7.40
CA GLU A 190 -11.65 -12.36 -8.67
C GLU A 190 -13.16 -12.57 -8.50
N GLU A 191 -13.59 -13.65 -7.81
CA GLU A 191 -14.99 -13.90 -7.49
C GLU A 191 -15.58 -12.86 -6.53
N MET A 192 -14.84 -12.42 -5.53
CA MET A 192 -15.28 -11.34 -4.64
C MET A 192 -15.49 -10.02 -5.38
N ASN A 193 -14.55 -9.65 -6.25
CA ASN A 193 -14.65 -8.43 -7.06
C ASN A 193 -15.82 -8.50 -8.04
N SER A 194 -16.06 -9.63 -8.68
CA SER A 194 -17.22 -9.81 -9.58
C SER A 194 -18.57 -9.71 -8.86
N CYS A 195 -18.58 -10.01 -7.56
CA CYS A 195 -19.78 -9.96 -6.72
C CYS A 195 -19.86 -8.72 -5.83
N VAL A 196 -19.01 -7.69 -6.05
CA VAL A 196 -18.94 -6.52 -5.14
C VAL A 196 -20.25 -5.75 -5.06
N GLU A 197 -21.04 -5.70 -6.14
CA GLU A 197 -22.35 -5.06 -6.23
C GLU A 197 -23.51 -5.99 -5.78
N THR A 198 -23.21 -7.23 -5.46
CA THR A 198 -24.21 -8.23 -5.02
C THR A 198 -23.86 -8.77 -3.63
N SER A 199 -24.63 -9.73 -3.14
CA SER A 199 -24.29 -10.44 -1.91
C SER A 199 -23.42 -11.65 -2.23
N LEU A 200 -22.29 -11.79 -1.54
CA LEU A 200 -21.44 -12.96 -1.62
C LEU A 200 -21.71 -13.92 -0.45
N SER A 201 -22.08 -15.15 -0.76
CA SER A 201 -22.08 -16.24 0.21
C SER A 201 -20.69 -16.84 0.35
N ILE A 202 -20.07 -16.74 1.53
CA ILE A 202 -18.75 -17.34 1.81
C ILE A 202 -18.80 -18.87 1.60
N THR A 203 -19.92 -19.51 1.85
CA THR A 203 -20.10 -20.94 1.63
C THR A 203 -20.11 -21.28 0.14
N GLU A 204 -20.76 -20.46 -0.68
CA GLU A 204 -20.75 -20.61 -2.14
C GLU A 204 -19.37 -20.34 -2.73
N LEU A 205 -18.68 -19.32 -2.24
CA LEU A 205 -17.28 -19.04 -2.64
C LEU A 205 -16.39 -20.27 -2.36
N ALA A 206 -16.49 -20.86 -1.17
CA ALA A 206 -15.72 -22.06 -0.84
C ALA A 206 -16.03 -23.21 -1.82
N LYS A 207 -17.32 -23.45 -2.14
CA LYS A 207 -17.73 -24.49 -3.11
C LYS A 207 -17.17 -24.21 -4.51
N LYS A 208 -17.25 -22.97 -5.01
CA LYS A 208 -16.70 -22.58 -6.33
C LYS A 208 -15.20 -22.87 -6.43
N LEU A 209 -14.47 -22.72 -5.34
CA LEU A 209 -13.03 -22.96 -5.26
C LEU A 209 -12.66 -24.41 -4.93
N ASN A 210 -13.64 -25.31 -4.82
CA ASN A 210 -13.45 -26.69 -4.36
C ASN A 210 -12.76 -26.78 -2.98
N LEU A 211 -13.04 -25.83 -2.09
CA LEU A 211 -12.52 -25.78 -0.74
C LEU A 211 -13.63 -26.08 0.29
N SER A 212 -13.24 -26.65 1.42
CA SER A 212 -14.08 -26.60 2.61
C SER A 212 -14.15 -25.17 3.16
N LEU A 213 -15.21 -24.81 3.89
CA LEU A 213 -15.32 -23.50 4.52
C LEU A 213 -14.13 -23.21 5.47
N SER A 214 -13.64 -24.23 6.19
CA SER A 214 -12.47 -24.12 7.04
C SER A 214 -11.18 -23.93 6.24
N GLY A 215 -11.06 -24.59 5.07
CA GLY A 215 -9.96 -24.42 4.14
C GLY A 215 -9.88 -22.99 3.60
N LEU A 216 -11.01 -22.43 3.16
CA LEU A 216 -11.11 -21.05 2.69
C LEU A 216 -10.74 -20.06 3.82
N LYS A 217 -11.26 -20.24 5.04
CA LYS A 217 -10.92 -19.39 6.18
C LYS A 217 -9.43 -19.45 6.52
N ARG A 218 -8.81 -20.63 6.47
CA ARG A 218 -7.37 -20.81 6.70
C ARG A 218 -6.54 -20.13 5.60
N LEU A 219 -6.94 -20.28 4.34
CA LEU A 219 -6.29 -19.63 3.20
C LEU A 219 -6.25 -18.10 3.40
N PHE A 220 -7.39 -17.48 3.68
CA PHE A 220 -7.47 -16.04 3.93
C PHE A 220 -6.65 -15.64 5.15
N LYS A 221 -6.79 -16.33 6.28
CA LYS A 221 -6.04 -16.00 7.50
C LYS A 221 -4.53 -16.08 7.28
N LYS A 222 -4.07 -17.10 6.52
CA LYS A 222 -2.63 -17.28 6.21
C LYS A 222 -2.10 -16.16 5.30
N HIS A 223 -2.82 -15.83 4.23
CA HIS A 223 -2.33 -14.92 3.18
C HIS A 223 -2.72 -13.46 3.39
N THR A 224 -3.87 -13.19 4.01
CA THR A 224 -4.38 -11.82 4.20
C THR A 224 -4.45 -11.40 5.68
N GLY A 225 -4.02 -12.25 6.60
CA GLY A 225 -4.06 -11.96 8.05
C GLY A 225 -5.46 -11.79 8.64
N THR A 226 -6.51 -11.73 7.81
CA THR A 226 -7.88 -11.39 8.23
C THR A 226 -8.90 -12.49 7.88
N SER A 227 -10.16 -12.29 8.22
CA SER A 227 -11.23 -13.22 7.85
C SER A 227 -11.72 -12.93 6.43
N VAL A 228 -12.25 -13.96 5.75
CA VAL A 228 -12.88 -13.86 4.42
C VAL A 228 -13.90 -12.71 4.34
N TYR A 229 -14.77 -12.61 5.35
CA TYR A 229 -15.81 -11.58 5.39
C TYR A 229 -15.24 -10.17 5.59
N LYS A 230 -14.26 -10.01 6.49
CA LYS A 230 -13.61 -8.71 6.72
C LYS A 230 -12.88 -8.25 5.48
N TYR A 231 -12.20 -9.16 4.78
CA TYR A 231 -11.54 -8.85 3.51
C TYR A 231 -12.55 -8.40 2.43
N TYR A 232 -13.69 -9.10 2.33
CA TYR A 232 -14.76 -8.70 1.40
C TYR A 232 -15.35 -7.33 1.72
N LEU A 233 -15.49 -6.99 3.00
CA LEU A 233 -15.90 -5.64 3.40
C LEU A 233 -14.86 -4.58 2.99
N ALA A 234 -13.58 -4.88 3.09
CA ALA A 234 -12.52 -3.97 2.63
C ALA A 234 -12.60 -3.72 1.11
N ILE A 235 -12.86 -4.77 0.30
CA ILE A 235 -13.12 -4.61 -1.15
C ILE A 235 -14.33 -3.69 -1.38
N LYS A 236 -15.45 -3.92 -0.69
CA LYS A 236 -16.65 -3.07 -0.81
C LYS A 236 -16.37 -1.63 -0.40
N THR A 237 -15.58 -1.40 0.64
CA THR A 237 -15.20 -0.06 1.10
C THR A 237 -14.37 0.67 0.06
N ARG A 238 -13.38 0.01 -0.55
CA ARG A 238 -12.56 0.57 -1.65
C ARG A 238 -13.43 0.96 -2.85
N THR A 239 -14.32 0.07 -3.28
CA THR A 239 -15.26 0.35 -4.38
C THR A 239 -16.20 1.51 -4.02
N ALA A 240 -16.69 1.56 -2.77
CA ALA A 240 -17.50 2.66 -2.28
C ALA A 240 -16.77 4.00 -2.34
N THR A 241 -15.49 4.05 -1.95
CA THR A 241 -14.66 5.26 -2.01
C THR A 241 -14.60 5.81 -3.44
N THR A 242 -14.33 4.94 -4.42
CA THR A 242 -14.31 5.33 -5.84
C THR A 242 -15.66 5.87 -6.31
N MET A 243 -16.76 5.21 -5.95
CA MET A 243 -18.12 5.65 -6.30
C MET A 243 -18.48 7.01 -5.67
N LEU A 244 -18.14 7.22 -4.40
CA LEU A 244 -18.39 8.49 -3.69
C LEU A 244 -17.60 9.63 -4.32
N ARG A 245 -16.32 9.42 -4.64
CA ARG A 245 -15.47 10.41 -5.33
C ARG A 245 -15.93 10.71 -6.75
N SER A 246 -16.63 9.79 -7.41
CA SER A 246 -17.28 10.03 -8.71
C SER A 246 -18.60 10.81 -8.60
N GLY A 247 -19.01 11.25 -7.41
CA GLY A 247 -20.19 12.07 -7.16
C GLY A 247 -21.46 11.29 -6.83
N MET A 248 -21.39 9.97 -6.62
CA MET A 248 -22.55 9.20 -6.15
C MET A 248 -22.88 9.53 -4.70
N THR A 249 -24.16 9.60 -4.40
CA THR A 249 -24.65 9.80 -3.02
C THR A 249 -24.43 8.57 -2.15
N VAL A 250 -24.35 8.77 -0.84
CA VAL A 250 -24.22 7.69 0.17
C VAL A 250 -25.31 6.62 0.01
N SER A 251 -26.54 7.05 -0.30
CA SER A 251 -27.68 6.13 -0.48
C SER A 251 -27.57 5.31 -1.77
N GLU A 252 -27.13 5.91 -2.86
CA GLU A 252 -26.90 5.21 -4.13
C GLU A 252 -25.80 4.17 -3.99
N VAL A 253 -24.67 4.53 -3.36
CA VAL A 253 -23.56 3.61 -3.11
C VAL A 253 -23.99 2.45 -2.21
N ALA A 254 -24.71 2.72 -1.11
CA ALA A 254 -25.22 1.67 -0.23
C ALA A 254 -26.10 0.67 -0.98
N ASN A 255 -27.03 1.16 -1.79
CA ASN A 255 -27.92 0.32 -2.60
C ASN A 255 -27.13 -0.48 -3.64
N LYS A 256 -26.24 0.17 -4.39
CA LYS A 256 -25.44 -0.45 -5.46
C LYS A 256 -24.53 -1.55 -4.92
N LEU A 257 -23.95 -1.35 -3.75
CA LEU A 257 -23.09 -2.34 -3.11
C LEU A 257 -23.89 -3.39 -2.27
N GLY A 258 -25.22 -3.38 -2.34
CA GLY A 258 -26.06 -4.39 -1.70
C GLY A 258 -26.04 -4.34 -0.16
N PHE A 259 -25.84 -3.18 0.45
CA PHE A 259 -26.00 -3.00 1.89
C PHE A 259 -27.49 -2.94 2.26
N SER A 260 -27.85 -3.51 3.40
CA SER A 260 -29.23 -3.57 3.87
C SER A 260 -29.85 -2.19 4.18
N SER A 261 -29.01 -1.18 4.43
CA SER A 261 -29.44 0.21 4.61
C SER A 261 -28.25 1.17 4.46
N PRO A 262 -28.50 2.45 4.09
CA PRO A 262 -27.48 3.50 4.09
C PRO A 262 -26.85 3.73 5.47
N ALA A 263 -27.60 3.54 6.54
CA ALA A 263 -27.09 3.67 7.91
C ALA A 263 -26.07 2.55 8.24
N TYR A 264 -26.39 1.30 7.87
CA TYR A 264 -25.46 0.18 8.04
C TYR A 264 -24.22 0.33 7.17
N PHE A 265 -24.38 0.79 5.93
CA PHE A 265 -23.27 1.15 5.06
C PHE A 265 -22.35 2.20 5.71
N SER A 266 -22.92 3.34 6.16
CA SER A 266 -22.14 4.43 6.76
C SER A 266 -21.37 3.98 8.01
N ALA A 267 -22.00 3.18 8.87
CA ALA A 267 -21.33 2.63 10.06
C ALA A 267 -20.19 1.66 9.68
N THR A 268 -20.41 0.82 8.66
CA THR A 268 -19.41 -0.11 8.16
C THR A 268 -18.26 0.65 7.50
N TYR A 269 -18.55 1.60 6.62
CA TYR A 269 -17.58 2.43 5.94
C TYR A 269 -16.69 3.18 6.95
N LYS A 270 -17.30 3.85 7.94
CA LYS A 270 -16.55 4.55 8.98
C LYS A 270 -15.61 3.62 9.77
N ARG A 271 -16.05 2.40 10.06
CA ARG A 271 -15.22 1.42 10.77
C ARG A 271 -14.03 0.95 9.94
N GLU A 272 -14.23 0.72 8.62
CA GLU A 272 -13.19 0.18 7.72
C GLU A 272 -12.28 1.28 7.16
N ALA A 273 -12.81 2.48 6.85
CA ALA A 273 -12.08 3.61 6.25
C ALA A 273 -11.66 4.70 7.25
N GLY A 274 -12.08 4.61 8.52
CA GLY A 274 -11.73 5.59 9.56
C GLY A 274 -12.51 6.91 9.51
N LYS A 275 -13.21 7.24 8.42
CA LYS A 275 -13.96 8.49 8.19
C LYS A 275 -15.37 8.22 7.66
N ASN A 276 -16.23 9.24 7.70
CA ASN A 276 -17.60 9.07 7.19
C ASN A 276 -17.62 9.06 5.65
N PRO A 277 -18.53 8.30 5.00
CA PRO A 277 -18.61 8.26 3.54
C PRO A 277 -18.93 9.62 2.92
N SER A 278 -19.63 10.52 3.62
CA SER A 278 -19.90 11.89 3.17
C SER A 278 -18.65 12.77 3.05
N GLU A 279 -17.57 12.42 3.72
CA GLU A 279 -16.30 13.13 3.65
C GLU A 279 -15.48 12.80 2.37
N GLU A 280 -15.93 11.79 1.60
CA GLU A 280 -15.33 11.43 0.31
C GLU A 280 -15.97 12.17 -0.88
N ILE A 281 -17.17 12.72 -0.70
CA ILE A 281 -17.90 13.43 -1.77
C ILE A 281 -17.21 14.78 -1.97
N ILE A 282 -16.61 14.97 -3.13
CA ILE A 282 -15.90 16.21 -3.52
C ILE A 282 -16.88 17.19 -4.15
#